data_287ad603fc1482138447e95d2ab528b5
#
_entry.id   287ad603fc1482138447e95d2ab528b5
#
_cell.length_a   1.000
_cell.length_b   1.000
_cell.length_c   1.000
_cell.angle_alpha   90.00
_cell.angle_beta   90.00
_cell.angle_gamma   90.00
#
_symmetry.space_group_name_H-M   'P 1'
#
loop_
_entity.id
_entity.type
_entity.pdbx_description
1 polymer ?
#
loop_
_entity_poly.entity_id
_entity_poly.type
_entity_poly.pdbx_seq_one_letter_code
_entity_poly.pdbx_strand_id
1 'polypeptide(L)'
;MSKVVIKKGVYAKKPVVNTVFELIKPVSNGNKGLFVTVEGEPLGFPNRNLRVLLDNERDVEYTGVVETPEQPEETDAEAMDRIAGRFKILDDMSDAVANGVVRGLIVSGPPGVGKSFGVEKVLDEYDAMSKLSGEGTRTEIVKGSMTPIGLFQTLYHNSSAGNILVFDDCDSVLFDEVCLNMLKAVLDSGKKRTITWKAESSTLRREGIPDRFEFRAGVVFITNVNFENVRSKKIKDHLAALMSRCHYIDLEMDSERDRFLRINQIVRDGMLDEYEFGEEANAELIDFMVQNAKRLREISLRMVLKIADLRKMSPDTWKELTEATCMKRLGA
;
A
#
# COMPACT_ATOMS: atom_id res chain seq x y z
N MET A 1 -6.15 -16.91 -24.47
CA MET A 1 -6.10 -18.00 -23.47
C MET A 1 -5.73 -19.30 -24.16
N SER A 2 -4.79 -20.06 -23.63
CA SER A 2 -4.37 -21.32 -24.24
C SER A 2 -5.45 -22.37 -24.02
N LYS A 3 -5.88 -23.05 -25.08
CA LYS A 3 -6.80 -24.16 -24.97
C LYS A 3 -6.07 -25.48 -24.85
N VAL A 4 -6.64 -26.40 -24.12
CA VAL A 4 -6.07 -27.72 -23.87
C VAL A 4 -7.15 -28.79 -24.13
N VAL A 5 -6.81 -29.82 -24.89
CA VAL A 5 -7.63 -31.01 -25.08
C VAL A 5 -7.14 -32.08 -24.10
N ILE A 6 -8.01 -32.51 -23.21
CA ILE A 6 -7.74 -33.65 -22.33
C ILE A 6 -8.24 -34.90 -23.05
N LYS A 7 -7.31 -35.73 -23.58
CA LYS A 7 -7.62 -36.98 -24.27
C LYS A 7 -8.15 -38.02 -23.28
N LYS A 8 -7.53 -38.09 -22.10
CA LYS A 8 -7.92 -39.01 -21.03
C LYS A 8 -7.56 -38.43 -19.67
N GLY A 9 -8.53 -38.28 -18.78
CA GLY A 9 -8.34 -37.79 -17.43
C GLY A 9 -9.51 -38.16 -16.53
N VAL A 10 -9.38 -37.81 -15.23
CA VAL A 10 -10.42 -38.11 -14.24
C VAL A 10 -10.66 -36.84 -13.39
N TYR A 11 -11.93 -36.43 -13.29
CA TYR A 11 -12.37 -35.39 -12.35
C TYR A 11 -13.50 -35.92 -11.46
N ALA A 12 -13.34 -35.81 -10.14
CA ALA A 12 -14.31 -36.27 -9.13
C ALA A 12 -14.82 -37.71 -9.37
N LYS A 13 -13.90 -38.64 -9.72
CA LYS A 13 -14.17 -40.06 -10.07
C LYS A 13 -14.95 -40.27 -11.40
N LYS A 14 -15.16 -39.21 -12.16
CA LYS A 14 -15.79 -39.31 -13.50
C LYS A 14 -14.70 -39.20 -14.58
N PRO A 15 -14.76 -40.01 -15.65
CA PRO A 15 -13.81 -39.90 -16.75
C PRO A 15 -14.06 -38.60 -17.54
N VAL A 16 -12.96 -37.95 -17.94
CA VAL A 16 -12.92 -36.82 -18.84
C VAL A 16 -12.17 -37.27 -20.08
N VAL A 17 -12.86 -37.28 -21.22
CA VAL A 17 -12.30 -37.84 -22.48
C VAL A 17 -12.54 -36.89 -23.63
N ASN A 18 -11.48 -36.60 -24.39
CA ASN A 18 -11.51 -35.73 -25.57
C ASN A 18 -12.27 -34.41 -25.38
N THR A 19 -12.09 -33.79 -24.21
CA THR A 19 -12.79 -32.54 -23.85
C THR A 19 -11.83 -31.36 -23.95
N VAL A 20 -12.29 -30.28 -24.59
CA VAL A 20 -11.54 -29.03 -24.72
C VAL A 20 -11.84 -28.13 -23.54
N PHE A 21 -10.80 -27.60 -22.93
CA PHE A 21 -10.87 -26.67 -21.79
C PHE A 21 -10.04 -25.42 -22.05
N GLU A 22 -10.36 -24.36 -21.35
CA GLU A 22 -9.43 -23.25 -21.16
C GLU A 22 -8.36 -23.64 -20.11
N LEU A 23 -7.09 -23.45 -20.47
CA LEU A 23 -5.96 -23.80 -19.63
C LEU A 23 -5.69 -22.69 -18.61
N ILE A 24 -5.70 -23.06 -17.34
CA ILE A 24 -5.34 -22.14 -16.24
C ILE A 24 -3.89 -22.36 -15.80
N LYS A 25 -3.48 -23.65 -15.62
CA LYS A 25 -2.09 -24.01 -15.31
C LYS A 25 -1.71 -25.28 -16.04
N PRO A 26 -0.47 -25.34 -16.58
CA PRO A 26 0.00 -26.55 -17.28
C PRO A 26 0.08 -27.75 -16.35
N VAL A 27 0.38 -28.91 -16.94
CA VAL A 27 0.52 -30.17 -16.21
C VAL A 27 1.54 -30.00 -15.08
N SER A 28 1.13 -30.44 -13.91
CA SER A 28 1.94 -30.36 -12.68
C SER A 28 1.79 -31.66 -11.89
N ASN A 29 2.80 -31.99 -11.09
CA ASN A 29 2.77 -33.18 -10.24
C ASN A 29 2.34 -32.78 -8.82
N GLY A 30 1.40 -33.52 -8.23
CA GLY A 30 0.88 -33.29 -6.89
C GLY A 30 0.78 -34.60 -6.09
N ASN A 31 0.31 -34.51 -4.84
CA ASN A 31 0.21 -35.66 -3.92
C ASN A 31 -0.66 -36.84 -4.43
N LYS A 32 -1.47 -36.61 -5.48
CA LYS A 32 -2.38 -37.62 -6.09
C LYS A 32 -1.99 -37.98 -7.52
N GLY A 33 -0.81 -37.59 -7.99
CA GLY A 33 -0.32 -37.82 -9.35
C GLY A 33 -0.34 -36.57 -10.22
N LEU A 34 -0.19 -36.77 -11.54
CA LEU A 34 -0.21 -35.71 -12.52
C LEU A 34 -1.61 -35.10 -12.65
N PHE A 35 -1.68 -33.78 -12.76
CA PHE A 35 -2.95 -33.07 -13.00
C PHE A 35 -2.71 -31.82 -13.84
N VAL A 36 -3.76 -31.42 -14.56
CA VAL A 36 -3.85 -30.12 -15.25
C VAL A 36 -4.94 -29.28 -14.60
N THR A 37 -4.71 -27.97 -14.50
CA THR A 37 -5.73 -27.05 -13.97
C THR A 37 -6.41 -26.32 -15.13
N VAL A 38 -7.72 -26.47 -15.23
CA VAL A 38 -8.54 -25.98 -16.34
C VAL A 38 -9.79 -25.27 -15.84
N GLU A 39 -10.41 -24.44 -16.67
CA GLU A 39 -11.69 -23.87 -16.35
C GLU A 39 -12.80 -24.93 -16.41
N GLY A 40 -13.74 -24.89 -15.47
CA GLY A 40 -14.73 -25.94 -15.27
C GLY A 40 -15.97 -25.85 -16.13
N GLU A 41 -16.12 -24.84 -16.98
CA GLU A 41 -17.33 -24.64 -17.80
C GLU A 41 -17.72 -25.85 -18.61
N PRO A 42 -16.80 -26.57 -19.32
CA PRO A 42 -17.16 -27.75 -20.09
C PRO A 42 -17.68 -28.93 -19.26
N LEU A 43 -17.47 -28.92 -17.94
CA LEU A 43 -18.00 -29.93 -17.02
C LEU A 43 -19.18 -29.42 -16.18
N GLY A 44 -19.76 -28.28 -16.53
CA GLY A 44 -20.90 -27.68 -15.84
C GLY A 44 -20.55 -26.92 -14.54
N PHE A 45 -19.30 -26.49 -14.39
CA PHE A 45 -18.83 -25.69 -13.25
C PHE A 45 -18.29 -24.33 -13.73
N PRO A 46 -19.12 -23.41 -14.21
CA PRO A 46 -18.66 -22.10 -14.66
C PRO A 46 -18.00 -21.32 -13.53
N ASN A 47 -16.98 -20.53 -13.86
CA ASN A 47 -16.18 -19.71 -12.91
C ASN A 47 -15.44 -20.51 -11.83
N ARG A 48 -15.12 -21.79 -12.07
CA ARG A 48 -14.33 -22.63 -11.16
C ARG A 48 -13.15 -23.25 -11.87
N ASN A 49 -11.98 -23.14 -11.24
CA ASN A 49 -10.77 -23.83 -11.67
C ASN A 49 -10.81 -25.29 -11.17
N LEU A 50 -10.75 -26.23 -12.09
CA LEU A 50 -10.79 -27.66 -11.79
C LEU A 50 -9.41 -28.29 -12.01
N ARG A 51 -9.04 -29.27 -11.15
CA ARG A 51 -7.87 -30.10 -11.33
C ARG A 51 -8.30 -31.46 -11.88
N VAL A 52 -7.99 -31.69 -13.15
CA VAL A 52 -8.23 -32.99 -13.79
C VAL A 52 -6.98 -33.85 -13.63
N LEU A 53 -7.13 -35.01 -13.03
CA LEU A 53 -6.04 -35.97 -12.87
C LEU A 53 -5.76 -36.67 -14.20
N LEU A 54 -4.49 -36.91 -14.48
CA LEU A 54 -4.00 -37.52 -15.71
C LEU A 54 -3.18 -38.76 -15.36
N ASP A 55 -3.25 -39.78 -16.21
CA ASP A 55 -2.40 -40.98 -16.10
C ASP A 55 -1.00 -40.69 -16.67
N ASN A 56 -0.93 -39.87 -17.73
CA ASN A 56 0.31 -39.54 -18.42
C ASN A 56 0.30 -38.10 -18.95
N GLU A 57 1.46 -37.47 -19.13
CA GLU A 57 1.57 -36.14 -19.75
C GLU A 57 1.08 -36.13 -21.22
N ARG A 58 1.13 -37.28 -21.90
CA ARG A 58 0.65 -37.45 -23.29
C ARG A 58 -0.87 -37.44 -23.41
N ASP A 59 -1.60 -37.52 -22.31
CA ASP A 59 -3.06 -37.47 -22.27
C ASP A 59 -3.59 -36.02 -22.43
N VAL A 60 -2.68 -35.06 -22.59
CA VAL A 60 -3.01 -33.65 -22.79
C VAL A 60 -2.37 -33.17 -24.09
N GLU A 61 -3.18 -32.50 -24.93
CA GLU A 61 -2.72 -31.82 -26.14
C GLU A 61 -3.04 -30.34 -26.05
N TYR A 62 -2.00 -29.53 -26.16
CA TYR A 62 -2.15 -28.08 -26.14
C TYR A 62 -2.52 -27.61 -27.55
N THR A 63 -3.77 -27.20 -27.74
CA THR A 63 -4.29 -26.72 -29.02
C THR A 63 -4.32 -25.19 -29.00
N GLY A 64 -3.38 -24.62 -29.76
CA GLY A 64 -3.37 -23.20 -30.12
C GLY A 64 -2.99 -22.26 -28.97
N VAL A 65 -1.88 -21.60 -29.15
CA VAL A 65 -1.72 -20.26 -28.59
C VAL A 65 -2.74 -19.38 -29.32
N VAL A 66 -3.90 -19.14 -28.74
CA VAL A 66 -4.63 -17.93 -29.10
C VAL A 66 -3.71 -16.84 -28.57
N GLU A 67 -3.00 -16.17 -29.47
CA GLU A 67 -2.40 -14.90 -29.16
C GLU A 67 -3.53 -14.07 -28.55
N THR A 68 -3.50 -13.94 -27.24
CA THR A 68 -4.22 -12.86 -26.57
C THR A 68 -3.72 -11.63 -27.34
N PRO A 69 -4.56 -10.78 -27.93
CA PRO A 69 -4.08 -9.56 -28.53
C PRO A 69 -3.22 -8.93 -27.45
N GLU A 70 -1.92 -8.78 -27.73
CA GLU A 70 -1.01 -8.05 -26.85
C GLU A 70 -1.72 -6.71 -26.64
N GLN A 71 -2.24 -6.50 -25.42
CA GLN A 71 -2.65 -5.17 -25.05
C GLN A 71 -1.40 -4.35 -25.25
N PRO A 72 -1.45 -3.27 -26.05
CA PRO A 72 -0.27 -2.47 -26.29
C PRO A 72 0.36 -2.19 -24.94
N GLU A 73 1.64 -2.57 -24.79
CA GLU A 73 2.36 -2.35 -23.54
C GLU A 73 2.26 -0.87 -23.21
N GLU A 74 1.75 -0.56 -22.03
CA GLU A 74 1.62 0.80 -21.52
C GLU A 74 2.97 1.52 -21.68
N THR A 75 3.01 2.64 -22.37
CA THR A 75 4.21 3.45 -22.52
C THR A 75 4.64 4.05 -21.18
N ASP A 76 5.91 4.47 -21.07
CA ASP A 76 6.38 5.13 -19.83
C ASP A 76 5.61 6.43 -19.55
N ALA A 77 5.19 7.16 -20.58
CA ALA A 77 4.37 8.36 -20.42
C ALA A 77 2.99 8.04 -19.84
N GLU A 78 2.30 7.04 -20.38
CA GLU A 78 0.99 6.58 -19.85
C GLU A 78 1.11 6.05 -18.42
N ALA A 79 2.17 5.30 -18.12
CA ALA A 79 2.44 4.82 -16.75
C ALA A 79 2.71 5.99 -15.79
N MET A 80 3.48 7.00 -16.21
CA MET A 80 3.72 8.22 -15.43
C MET A 80 2.42 8.98 -15.16
N ASP A 81 1.56 9.14 -16.16
CA ASP A 81 0.27 9.82 -16.00
C ASP A 81 -0.66 9.04 -15.05
N ARG A 82 -0.69 7.72 -15.16
CA ARG A 82 -1.44 6.84 -14.22
C ARG A 82 -0.94 6.99 -12.80
N ILE A 83 0.39 6.97 -12.59
CA ILE A 83 1.00 7.14 -11.27
C ILE A 83 0.70 8.54 -10.73
N ALA A 84 0.93 9.60 -11.52
CA ALA A 84 0.63 10.97 -11.13
C ALA A 84 -0.85 11.15 -10.75
N GLY A 85 -1.77 10.56 -11.52
CA GLY A 85 -3.20 10.57 -11.22
C GLY A 85 -3.54 9.96 -9.86
N ARG A 86 -2.90 8.87 -9.46
CA ARG A 86 -3.09 8.26 -8.12
C ARG A 86 -2.63 9.19 -6.99
N PHE A 87 -1.49 9.86 -7.15
CA PHE A 87 -0.99 10.81 -6.16
C PHE A 87 -1.82 12.08 -6.11
N LYS A 88 -2.35 12.54 -7.25
CA LYS A 88 -3.31 13.64 -7.26
C LYS A 88 -4.59 13.30 -6.48
N ILE A 89 -5.09 12.06 -6.60
CA ILE A 89 -6.23 11.60 -5.78
C ILE A 89 -5.85 11.61 -4.29
N LEU A 90 -4.62 11.25 -3.92
CA LEU A 90 -4.14 11.34 -2.56
C LEU A 90 -4.18 12.79 -2.04
N ASP A 91 -3.69 13.74 -2.84
CA ASP A 91 -3.70 15.17 -2.50
C ASP A 91 -5.14 15.68 -2.34
N ASP A 92 -6.02 15.42 -3.32
CA ASP A 92 -7.43 15.80 -3.29
C ASP A 92 -8.18 15.22 -2.08
N MET A 93 -7.90 13.97 -1.71
CA MET A 93 -8.53 13.31 -0.56
C MET A 93 -7.97 13.81 0.78
N SER A 94 -6.69 14.15 0.83
CA SER A 94 -6.08 14.77 2.02
C SER A 94 -6.67 16.17 2.26
N ASP A 95 -6.85 16.95 1.20
CA ASP A 95 -7.54 18.24 1.26
C ASP A 95 -9.01 18.09 1.70
N ALA A 96 -9.71 17.07 1.21
CA ALA A 96 -11.07 16.78 1.63
C ALA A 96 -11.18 16.43 3.13
N VAL A 97 -10.14 15.78 3.72
CA VAL A 97 -10.07 15.56 5.18
C VAL A 97 -9.81 16.88 5.89
N ALA A 98 -8.88 17.70 5.39
CA ALA A 98 -8.53 18.99 5.97
C ALA A 98 -9.75 19.93 6.03
N ASN A 99 -10.54 19.95 4.99
CA ASN A 99 -11.77 20.74 4.91
C ASN A 99 -13.00 20.11 5.59
N GLY A 100 -12.84 18.96 6.25
CA GLY A 100 -13.90 18.28 7.01
C GLY A 100 -15.00 17.64 6.15
N VAL A 101 -14.80 17.50 4.84
CA VAL A 101 -15.70 16.81 3.91
C VAL A 101 -15.59 15.28 4.12
N VAL A 102 -14.38 14.82 4.32
CA VAL A 102 -14.07 13.41 4.59
C VAL A 102 -13.65 13.22 6.05
N ARG A 103 -14.22 12.25 6.74
CA ARG A 103 -13.95 11.99 8.16
C ARG A 103 -12.70 11.14 8.41
N GLY A 104 -12.42 10.22 7.48
CA GLY A 104 -11.31 9.28 7.61
C GLY A 104 -10.78 8.83 6.26
N LEU A 105 -9.46 8.79 6.18
CA LEU A 105 -8.71 8.35 5.01
C LEU A 105 -7.67 7.31 5.44
N ILE A 106 -7.59 6.20 4.71
CA ILE A 106 -6.53 5.22 4.85
C ILE A 106 -5.70 5.24 3.57
N VAL A 107 -4.39 5.46 3.72
CA VAL A 107 -3.41 5.45 2.63
C VAL A 107 -2.49 4.25 2.84
N SER A 108 -2.63 3.24 1.99
CA SER A 108 -1.79 2.04 1.99
C SER A 108 -0.85 2.04 0.78
N GLY A 109 0.23 1.28 0.87
CA GLY A 109 1.16 1.07 -0.22
C GLY A 109 2.57 0.77 0.26
N PRO A 110 3.49 0.41 -0.64
CA PRO A 110 4.85 0.04 -0.25
C PRO A 110 5.62 1.19 0.39
N PRO A 111 6.64 0.90 1.22
CA PRO A 111 7.44 1.92 1.85
C PRO A 111 8.25 2.73 0.82
N GLY A 112 8.45 4.02 1.10
CA GLY A 112 9.33 4.89 0.31
C GLY A 112 8.79 5.32 -1.06
N VAL A 113 7.46 5.27 -1.30
CA VAL A 113 6.82 5.75 -2.53
C VAL A 113 6.33 7.21 -2.43
N GLY A 114 6.43 7.84 -1.25
CA GLY A 114 6.04 9.23 -1.04
C GLY A 114 4.67 9.44 -0.39
N LYS A 115 4.08 8.42 0.26
CA LYS A 115 2.78 8.53 0.97
C LYS A 115 2.75 9.68 1.97
N SER A 116 3.65 9.62 2.96
CA SER A 116 3.73 10.62 4.03
C SER A 116 4.03 12.00 3.48
N PHE A 117 4.94 12.10 2.51
CA PHE A 117 5.28 13.36 1.86
C PHE A 117 4.07 14.03 1.19
N GLY A 118 3.27 13.26 0.41
CA GLY A 118 2.06 13.79 -0.24
C GLY A 118 1.03 14.31 0.78
N VAL A 119 0.75 13.52 1.82
CA VAL A 119 -0.19 13.93 2.88
C VAL A 119 0.34 15.13 3.65
N GLU A 120 1.60 15.10 4.12
CA GLU A 120 2.21 16.19 4.89
C GLU A 120 2.20 17.51 4.11
N LYS A 121 2.54 17.48 2.82
CA LYS A 121 2.52 18.68 1.96
C LYS A 121 1.16 19.39 1.98
N VAL A 122 0.07 18.66 1.78
CA VAL A 122 -1.29 19.23 1.79
C VAL A 122 -1.66 19.76 3.17
N LEU A 123 -1.29 19.04 4.23
CA LEU A 123 -1.61 19.44 5.60
C LEU A 123 -0.76 20.62 6.07
N ASP A 124 0.48 20.75 5.61
CA ASP A 124 1.32 21.94 5.87
C ASP A 124 0.74 23.19 5.25
N GLU A 125 0.20 23.09 4.02
CA GLU A 125 -0.52 24.18 3.37
C GLU A 125 -1.78 24.59 4.15
N TYR A 126 -2.56 23.61 4.64
CA TYR A 126 -3.72 23.82 5.50
C TYR A 126 -3.34 24.49 6.82
N ASP A 127 -2.29 24.03 7.49
CA ASP A 127 -1.79 24.61 8.74
C ASP A 127 -1.22 26.03 8.53
N ALA A 128 -0.59 26.29 7.39
CA ALA A 128 -0.11 27.63 7.05
C ALA A 128 -1.28 28.63 6.94
N MET A 129 -2.37 28.23 6.28
CA MET A 129 -3.59 29.03 6.19
C MET A 129 -4.25 29.23 7.56
N SER A 130 -4.31 28.19 8.39
CA SER A 130 -4.85 28.26 9.75
C SER A 130 -4.03 29.20 10.66
N LYS A 131 -2.69 29.17 10.56
CA LYS A 131 -1.81 30.11 11.28
C LYS A 131 -2.01 31.54 10.83
N LEU A 132 -2.18 31.79 9.52
CA LEU A 132 -2.48 33.12 9.00
C LEU A 132 -3.83 33.66 9.50
N SER A 133 -4.80 32.79 9.73
CA SER A 133 -6.10 33.12 10.32
C SER A 133 -6.07 33.30 11.86
N GLY A 134 -4.92 33.10 12.51
CA GLY A 134 -4.74 33.19 13.96
C GLY A 134 -5.24 31.97 14.75
N GLU A 135 -5.52 30.86 14.09
CA GLU A 135 -6.08 29.64 14.69
C GLU A 135 -5.00 28.62 15.14
N GLY A 136 -3.73 28.84 14.76
CA GLY A 136 -2.60 27.99 15.10
C GLY A 136 -2.52 26.70 14.26
N THR A 137 -1.69 25.75 14.69
CA THR A 137 -1.54 24.43 14.05
C THR A 137 -2.72 23.53 14.41
N ARG A 138 -3.35 22.93 13.42
CA ARG A 138 -4.53 22.04 13.58
C ARG A 138 -4.22 20.59 13.26
N THR A 139 -3.04 20.32 12.71
CA THR A 139 -2.59 18.96 12.38
C THR A 139 -1.67 18.43 13.44
N GLU A 140 -1.95 17.20 13.92
CA GLU A 140 -1.02 16.41 14.74
C GLU A 140 -0.65 15.12 14.00
N ILE A 141 0.65 14.89 13.81
CA ILE A 141 1.19 13.68 13.18
C ILE A 141 1.83 12.80 14.25
N VAL A 142 1.27 11.60 14.42
CA VAL A 142 1.77 10.60 15.36
C VAL A 142 2.52 9.52 14.59
N LYS A 143 3.80 9.34 14.95
CA LYS A 143 4.68 8.31 14.37
C LYS A 143 5.12 7.33 15.46
N GLY A 144 5.23 6.04 15.13
CA GLY A 144 5.70 5.00 16.03
C GLY A 144 4.62 4.16 16.68
N SER A 145 4.68 3.91 17.99
CA SER A 145 3.73 3.02 18.68
C SER A 145 2.97 3.73 19.79
N MET A 146 1.74 3.27 20.04
CA MET A 146 0.83 3.88 21.00
C MET A 146 0.08 2.80 21.78
N THR A 147 -0.12 3.04 23.08
CA THR A 147 -0.99 2.22 23.91
C THR A 147 -2.44 2.66 23.77
N PRO A 148 -3.44 1.81 24.16
CA PRO A 148 -4.84 2.22 24.14
C PRO A 148 -5.15 3.50 24.96
N ILE A 149 -4.49 3.68 26.09
CA ILE A 149 -4.63 4.91 26.89
C ILE A 149 -4.04 6.10 26.15
N GLY A 150 -2.85 5.93 25.57
CA GLY A 150 -2.23 6.98 24.74
C GLY A 150 -3.11 7.37 23.55
N LEU A 151 -3.73 6.39 22.89
CA LEU A 151 -4.69 6.67 21.82
C LEU A 151 -5.88 7.49 22.34
N PHE A 152 -6.46 7.11 23.47
CA PHE A 152 -7.60 7.83 24.04
C PHE A 152 -7.25 9.30 24.38
N GLN A 153 -6.04 9.54 24.94
CA GLN A 153 -5.51 10.88 25.25
C GLN A 153 -5.32 11.70 23.96
N THR A 154 -4.65 11.13 22.96
CA THR A 154 -4.41 11.80 21.67
C THR A 154 -5.72 12.14 20.96
N LEU A 155 -6.69 11.23 20.97
CA LEU A 155 -8.02 11.48 20.43
C LEU A 155 -8.75 12.61 21.17
N TYR A 156 -8.61 12.69 22.50
CA TYR A 156 -9.22 13.76 23.28
C TYR A 156 -8.63 15.13 22.94
N HIS A 157 -7.32 15.24 22.92
CA HIS A 157 -6.62 16.50 22.64
C HIS A 157 -6.91 17.02 21.22
N ASN A 158 -7.11 16.11 20.26
CA ASN A 158 -7.41 16.44 18.87
C ASN A 158 -8.91 16.38 18.53
N SER A 159 -9.80 16.34 19.49
CA SER A 159 -11.23 16.07 19.25
C SER A 159 -12.00 17.19 18.57
N SER A 160 -11.46 18.40 18.49
CA SER A 160 -12.12 19.59 17.97
C SER A 160 -12.34 19.54 16.45
N ALA A 161 -13.42 20.18 15.99
CA ALA A 161 -13.67 20.35 14.55
C ALA A 161 -12.54 21.18 13.91
N GLY A 162 -12.14 20.79 12.71
CA GLY A 162 -11.01 21.41 11.99
C GLY A 162 -9.64 20.85 12.38
N ASN A 163 -9.52 20.07 13.47
CA ASN A 163 -8.29 19.36 13.76
C ASN A 163 -8.16 18.11 12.87
N ILE A 164 -6.93 17.72 12.59
CA ILE A 164 -6.60 16.55 11.78
C ILE A 164 -5.57 15.73 12.54
N LEU A 165 -5.87 14.44 12.74
CA LEU A 165 -4.97 13.50 13.38
C LEU A 165 -4.45 12.52 12.35
N VAL A 166 -3.13 12.49 12.16
CA VAL A 166 -2.45 11.57 11.23
C VAL A 166 -1.72 10.50 12.02
N PHE A 167 -2.01 9.25 11.73
CA PHE A 167 -1.25 8.09 12.20
C PHE A 167 -0.32 7.64 11.07
N ASP A 168 0.97 7.98 11.16
CA ASP A 168 1.98 7.64 10.15
C ASP A 168 2.89 6.52 10.67
N ASP A 169 2.82 5.35 10.02
CA ASP A 169 3.49 4.11 10.45
C ASP A 169 3.22 3.76 11.95
N CYS A 170 2.06 4.18 12.47
CA CYS A 170 1.60 3.86 13.83
C CYS A 170 0.74 2.59 13.83
N ASP A 171 1.23 1.52 13.19
CA ASP A 171 0.47 0.30 12.93
C ASP A 171 0.04 -0.44 14.21
N SER A 172 0.68 -0.16 15.36
CA SER A 172 0.28 -0.76 16.65
C SER A 172 -1.19 -0.56 16.97
N VAL A 173 -1.79 0.59 16.61
CA VAL A 173 -3.22 0.85 16.84
C VAL A 173 -4.15 0.02 15.94
N LEU A 174 -3.63 -0.45 14.79
CA LEU A 174 -4.37 -1.29 13.83
C LEU A 174 -4.34 -2.78 14.20
N PHE A 175 -3.47 -3.19 15.14
CA PHE A 175 -3.34 -4.57 15.59
C PHE A 175 -3.77 -4.78 17.06
N ASP A 176 -4.14 -3.72 17.76
CA ASP A 176 -4.71 -3.78 19.11
C ASP A 176 -6.23 -3.69 19.07
N GLU A 177 -6.91 -4.66 19.69
CA GLU A 177 -8.38 -4.75 19.65
C GLU A 177 -9.07 -3.58 20.35
N VAL A 178 -8.50 -3.08 21.46
CA VAL A 178 -9.06 -1.94 22.18
C VAL A 178 -8.94 -0.68 21.35
N CYS A 179 -7.77 -0.47 20.75
CA CYS A 179 -7.54 0.64 19.80
C CYS A 179 -8.51 0.56 18.62
N LEU A 180 -8.64 -0.61 17.98
CA LEU A 180 -9.54 -0.81 16.85
C LEU A 180 -11.00 -0.51 17.20
N ASN A 181 -11.46 -0.85 18.41
CA ASN A 181 -12.82 -0.51 18.86
C ASN A 181 -12.99 1.00 19.06
N MET A 182 -12.00 1.70 19.60
CA MET A 182 -12.01 3.17 19.70
C MET A 182 -12.02 3.82 18.31
N LEU A 183 -11.17 3.34 17.39
CA LEU A 183 -11.10 3.88 16.03
C LEU A 183 -12.41 3.70 15.26
N LYS A 184 -13.14 2.60 15.46
CA LYS A 184 -14.50 2.44 14.91
C LYS A 184 -15.47 3.50 15.43
N ALA A 185 -15.38 3.87 16.71
CA ALA A 185 -16.19 4.96 17.27
C ALA A 185 -15.78 6.34 16.74
N VAL A 186 -14.48 6.57 16.54
CA VAL A 186 -13.91 7.77 15.92
C VAL A 186 -14.41 7.98 14.51
N LEU A 187 -14.54 6.89 13.73
CA LEU A 187 -14.86 6.88 12.30
C LEU A 187 -16.35 6.60 12.03
N ASP A 188 -17.18 6.54 13.09
CA ASP A 188 -18.59 6.22 12.94
C ASP A 188 -19.32 7.19 12.00
N SER A 189 -20.23 6.68 11.19
CA SER A 189 -21.01 7.45 10.22
C SER A 189 -22.16 8.25 10.87
N GLY A 190 -22.45 8.03 12.15
CA GLY A 190 -23.49 8.74 12.90
C GLY A 190 -23.26 10.25 13.00
N LYS A 191 -24.29 10.99 13.39
CA LYS A 191 -24.22 12.44 13.54
C LYS A 191 -23.25 12.88 14.63
N LYS A 192 -23.13 12.10 15.70
CA LYS A 192 -22.22 12.37 16.83
C LYS A 192 -21.30 11.17 17.03
N ARG A 193 -20.01 11.40 16.94
CA ARG A 193 -18.99 10.41 17.22
C ARG A 193 -18.56 10.56 18.68
N THR A 194 -19.00 9.64 19.51
CA THR A 194 -18.71 9.67 20.95
C THR A 194 -17.76 8.55 21.32
N ILE A 195 -16.67 8.90 21.96
CA ILE A 195 -15.67 7.95 22.45
C ILE A 195 -15.82 7.84 23.96
N THR A 196 -15.74 6.63 24.48
CA THR A 196 -15.93 6.36 25.91
C THR A 196 -14.86 5.42 26.43
N TRP A 197 -14.26 5.77 27.56
CA TRP A 197 -13.34 4.91 28.33
C TRP A 197 -13.96 4.61 29.70
N LYS A 198 -14.27 3.36 29.97
CA LYS A 198 -14.94 2.95 31.24
C LYS A 198 -14.04 2.26 32.24
N ALA A 199 -12.79 1.98 31.86
CA ALA A 199 -11.81 1.44 32.80
C ALA A 199 -11.22 2.56 33.68
N GLU A 200 -10.93 2.24 34.95
CA GLU A 200 -10.22 3.19 35.82
C GLU A 200 -8.83 3.48 35.30
N SER A 201 -8.46 4.77 35.26
CA SER A 201 -7.14 5.22 34.86
C SER A 201 -6.70 6.41 35.70
N SER A 202 -5.66 6.23 36.50
CA SER A 202 -5.04 7.31 37.27
C SER A 202 -4.42 8.37 36.38
N THR A 203 -3.91 7.98 35.21
CA THR A 203 -3.33 8.88 34.21
C THR A 203 -4.37 9.82 33.65
N LEU A 204 -5.51 9.33 33.20
CA LEU A 204 -6.57 10.17 32.65
C LEU A 204 -7.13 11.13 33.68
N ARG A 205 -7.32 10.66 34.95
CA ARG A 205 -7.76 11.53 36.06
C ARG A 205 -6.77 12.65 36.35
N ARG A 206 -5.47 12.35 36.39
CA ARG A 206 -4.42 13.34 36.64
C ARG A 206 -4.37 14.42 35.57
N GLU A 207 -4.63 14.07 34.33
CA GLU A 207 -4.66 14.99 33.19
C GLU A 207 -6.00 15.67 32.98
N GLY A 208 -7.01 15.36 33.81
CA GLY A 208 -8.34 15.97 33.71
C GLY A 208 -9.12 15.54 32.47
N ILE A 209 -8.75 14.40 31.87
CA ILE A 209 -9.42 13.87 30.68
C ILE A 209 -10.70 13.16 31.09
N PRO A 210 -11.88 13.55 30.56
CA PRO A 210 -13.15 12.93 30.89
C PRO A 210 -13.24 11.50 30.33
N ASP A 211 -14.05 10.64 30.96
CA ASP A 211 -14.26 9.27 30.51
C ASP A 211 -15.12 9.17 29.21
N ARG A 212 -15.60 10.30 28.73
CA ARG A 212 -16.44 10.41 27.52
C ARG A 212 -16.29 11.79 26.88
N PHE A 213 -16.09 11.84 25.56
CA PHE A 213 -16.07 13.07 24.79
C PHE A 213 -16.61 12.85 23.36
N GLU A 214 -16.98 13.95 22.69
CA GLU A 214 -17.35 13.95 21.28
C GLU A 214 -16.09 14.22 20.43
N PHE A 215 -15.90 13.44 19.37
CA PHE A 215 -14.79 13.58 18.45
C PHE A 215 -15.30 14.14 17.11
N ARG A 216 -14.76 15.26 16.65
CA ARG A 216 -15.19 15.94 15.43
C ARG A 216 -14.08 16.15 14.40
N ALA A 217 -12.86 15.81 14.73
CA ALA A 217 -11.70 15.95 13.85
C ALA A 217 -11.71 14.97 12.67
N GLY A 218 -10.84 15.24 11.67
CA GLY A 218 -10.49 14.33 10.61
C GLY A 218 -9.40 13.36 11.04
N VAL A 219 -9.33 12.18 10.42
CA VAL A 219 -8.28 11.18 10.71
C VAL A 219 -7.69 10.63 9.42
N VAL A 220 -6.36 10.57 9.36
CA VAL A 220 -5.62 9.96 8.25
C VAL A 220 -4.74 8.84 8.80
N PHE A 221 -4.78 7.67 8.19
CA PHE A 221 -3.87 6.57 8.46
C PHE A 221 -2.95 6.39 7.27
N ILE A 222 -1.65 6.41 7.52
CA ILE A 222 -0.61 6.10 6.53
C ILE A 222 0.06 4.82 6.99
N THR A 223 -0.01 3.76 6.18
CA THR A 223 0.47 2.43 6.59
C THR A 223 1.11 1.69 5.42
N ASN A 224 2.01 0.76 5.77
CA ASN A 224 2.57 -0.20 4.83
C ASN A 224 1.82 -1.55 4.89
N VAL A 225 0.81 -1.68 5.74
CA VAL A 225 0.03 -2.90 5.92
C VAL A 225 -0.94 -3.06 4.77
N ASN A 226 -0.84 -4.19 4.08
CA ASN A 226 -1.89 -4.64 3.18
C ASN A 226 -2.96 -5.38 4.00
N PHE A 227 -4.13 -4.79 4.13
CA PHE A 227 -5.22 -5.29 4.97
C PHE A 227 -5.80 -6.62 4.46
N GLU A 228 -5.68 -6.92 3.19
CA GLU A 228 -6.15 -8.17 2.61
C GLU A 228 -5.27 -9.36 3.02
N ASN A 229 -3.99 -9.13 3.27
CA ASN A 229 -2.99 -10.14 3.59
C ASN A 229 -2.83 -10.44 5.09
N VAL A 230 -3.64 -9.82 5.96
CA VAL A 230 -3.58 -10.03 7.40
C VAL A 230 -4.04 -11.46 7.74
N ARG A 231 -3.20 -12.21 8.47
CA ARG A 231 -3.45 -13.64 8.79
C ARG A 231 -4.51 -13.85 9.87
N SER A 232 -4.58 -12.97 10.87
CA SER A 232 -5.55 -13.07 11.95
C SER A 232 -6.94 -12.71 11.44
N LYS A 233 -7.86 -13.68 11.40
CA LYS A 233 -9.25 -13.45 10.98
C LYS A 233 -9.92 -12.35 11.80
N LYS A 234 -9.73 -12.36 13.13
CA LYS A 234 -10.33 -11.36 14.04
C LYS A 234 -9.85 -9.94 13.70
N ILE A 235 -8.55 -9.74 13.51
CA ILE A 235 -7.99 -8.45 13.12
C ILE A 235 -8.46 -8.05 11.72
N LYS A 236 -8.48 -8.98 10.78
CA LYS A 236 -8.99 -8.74 9.41
C LYS A 236 -10.44 -8.24 9.41
N ASP A 237 -11.32 -8.85 10.23
CA ASP A 237 -12.72 -8.41 10.36
C ASP A 237 -12.82 -6.98 10.95
N HIS A 238 -11.93 -6.63 11.90
CA HIS A 238 -11.86 -5.27 12.45
C HIS A 238 -11.34 -4.26 11.41
N LEU A 239 -10.30 -4.60 10.66
CA LEU A 239 -9.77 -3.74 9.60
C LEU A 239 -10.78 -3.53 8.47
N ALA A 240 -11.51 -4.57 8.08
CA ALA A 240 -12.61 -4.45 7.12
C ALA A 240 -13.71 -3.48 7.62
N ALA A 241 -14.00 -3.49 8.92
CA ALA A 241 -14.93 -2.55 9.53
C ALA A 241 -14.38 -1.10 9.55
N LEU A 242 -13.07 -0.88 9.63
CA LEU A 242 -12.46 0.44 9.48
C LEU A 242 -12.51 0.89 8.02
N MET A 243 -12.13 0.03 7.07
CA MET A 243 -12.19 0.32 5.63
C MET A 243 -13.60 0.73 5.18
N SER A 244 -14.65 0.11 5.75
CA SER A 244 -16.04 0.47 5.44
C SER A 244 -16.45 1.87 5.93
N ARG A 245 -15.66 2.49 6.82
CA ARG A 245 -15.91 3.82 7.42
C ARG A 245 -14.99 4.92 6.89
N CYS A 246 -13.93 4.52 6.18
CA CYS A 246 -12.93 5.41 5.61
C CYS A 246 -12.94 5.34 4.08
N HIS A 247 -12.45 6.37 3.44
CA HIS A 247 -11.96 6.23 2.07
C HIS A 247 -10.60 5.51 2.13
N TYR A 248 -10.37 4.59 1.20
CA TYR A 248 -9.16 3.79 1.13
C TYR A 248 -8.43 4.05 -0.18
N ILE A 249 -7.18 4.45 -0.10
CA ILE A 249 -6.31 4.64 -1.26
C ILE A 249 -5.19 3.62 -1.17
N ASP A 250 -5.06 2.79 -2.20
CA ASP A 250 -3.92 1.91 -2.39
C ASP A 250 -2.98 2.51 -3.43
N LEU A 251 -1.78 2.85 -2.97
CA LEU A 251 -0.70 3.36 -3.81
C LEU A 251 0.21 2.20 -4.25
N GLU A 252 -0.39 1.07 -4.63
CA GLU A 252 0.37 -0.07 -5.15
C GLU A 252 1.30 0.35 -6.30
N MET A 253 2.55 -0.08 -6.16
CA MET A 253 3.58 0.02 -7.19
C MET A 253 4.16 -1.37 -7.38
N ASP A 254 3.48 -2.16 -8.23
CA ASP A 254 3.71 -3.59 -8.34
C ASP A 254 5.00 -3.90 -9.06
N SER A 255 5.44 -3.02 -9.99
CA SER A 255 6.62 -3.24 -10.80
C SER A 255 7.82 -2.39 -10.35
N GLU A 256 9.03 -2.89 -10.58
CA GLU A 256 10.26 -2.09 -10.44
C GLU A 256 10.22 -0.87 -11.38
N ARG A 257 9.62 -1.03 -12.58
CA ARG A 257 9.42 0.05 -13.55
C ARG A 257 8.59 1.18 -12.96
N ASP A 258 7.43 0.90 -12.36
CA ASP A 258 6.57 1.93 -11.75
C ASP A 258 7.30 2.70 -10.64
N ARG A 259 8.11 1.99 -9.82
CA ARG A 259 8.91 2.63 -8.77
C ARG A 259 9.96 3.59 -9.36
N PHE A 260 10.65 3.20 -10.42
CA PHE A 260 11.61 4.08 -11.08
C PHE A 260 10.92 5.26 -11.78
N LEU A 261 9.78 5.05 -12.42
CA LEU A 261 8.99 6.13 -13.01
C LEU A 261 8.55 7.14 -11.95
N ARG A 262 8.11 6.65 -10.78
CA ARG A 262 7.76 7.52 -9.65
C ARG A 262 8.98 8.27 -9.11
N ILE A 263 10.11 7.61 -8.95
CA ILE A 263 11.36 8.24 -8.53
C ILE A 263 11.72 9.37 -9.50
N ASN A 264 11.67 9.10 -10.82
CA ASN A 264 11.94 10.12 -11.83
C ASN A 264 11.01 11.33 -11.74
N GLN A 265 9.70 11.11 -11.49
CA GLN A 265 8.75 12.21 -11.29
C GLN A 265 9.17 13.09 -10.12
N ILE A 266 9.36 12.49 -8.94
CA ILE A 266 9.66 13.23 -7.71
C ILE A 266 11.02 13.93 -7.76
N VAL A 267 12.02 13.33 -8.43
CA VAL A 267 13.32 13.99 -8.63
C VAL A 267 13.18 15.19 -9.59
N ARG A 268 12.39 15.08 -10.65
CA ARG A 268 12.08 16.21 -11.54
C ARG A 268 11.27 17.31 -10.84
N ASP A 269 10.44 16.93 -9.87
CA ASP A 269 9.64 17.86 -9.06
C ASP A 269 10.47 18.54 -7.95
N GLY A 270 11.80 18.38 -7.94
CA GLY A 270 12.71 19.11 -7.08
C GLY A 270 13.15 18.38 -5.80
N MET A 271 12.95 17.07 -5.68
CA MET A 271 13.36 16.30 -4.48
C MET A 271 14.85 16.47 -4.11
N LEU A 272 15.71 16.71 -5.11
CA LEU A 272 17.14 16.83 -4.92
C LEU A 272 17.66 18.29 -4.97
N ASP A 273 16.76 19.28 -4.99
CA ASP A 273 17.16 20.69 -5.11
C ASP A 273 18.03 21.18 -3.94
N GLU A 274 17.78 20.69 -2.72
CA GLU A 274 18.61 21.01 -1.54
C GLU A 274 20.05 20.49 -1.62
N TYR A 275 20.30 19.53 -2.51
CA TYR A 275 21.64 19.00 -2.74
C TYR A 275 22.46 19.88 -3.69
N GLU A 276 21.79 20.78 -4.44
CA GLU A 276 22.40 21.65 -5.44
C GLU A 276 23.13 20.88 -6.55
N PHE A 277 22.65 19.68 -6.89
CA PHE A 277 23.14 18.89 -7.98
C PHE A 277 22.60 19.46 -9.31
N GLY A 278 23.44 19.50 -10.35
CA GLY A 278 22.94 19.79 -11.70
C GLY A 278 22.08 18.63 -12.26
N GLU A 279 21.32 18.91 -13.32
CA GLU A 279 20.45 17.90 -13.96
C GLU A 279 21.22 16.64 -14.39
N GLU A 280 22.45 16.79 -14.92
CA GLU A 280 23.31 15.68 -15.29
C GLU A 280 23.67 14.78 -14.11
N ALA A 281 23.93 15.37 -12.95
CA ALA A 281 24.26 14.64 -11.74
C ALA A 281 23.04 13.91 -11.17
N ASN A 282 21.86 14.50 -11.24
CA ASN A 282 20.60 13.83 -10.86
C ASN A 282 20.31 12.64 -11.80
N ALA A 283 20.49 12.83 -13.11
CA ALA A 283 20.32 11.76 -14.09
C ALA A 283 21.31 10.61 -13.85
N GLU A 284 22.61 10.92 -13.61
CA GLU A 284 23.64 9.92 -13.32
C GLU A 284 23.30 9.08 -12.07
N LEU A 285 22.75 9.72 -11.02
CA LEU A 285 22.33 9.03 -9.81
C LEU A 285 21.20 8.03 -10.09
N ILE A 286 20.18 8.45 -10.84
CA ILE A 286 19.06 7.59 -11.22
C ILE A 286 19.51 6.46 -12.14
N ASP A 287 20.34 6.75 -13.15
CA ASP A 287 20.89 5.73 -14.05
C ASP A 287 21.69 4.68 -13.29
N PHE A 288 22.51 5.11 -12.32
CA PHE A 288 23.24 4.20 -11.45
C PHE A 288 22.29 3.29 -10.65
N MET A 289 21.19 3.81 -10.14
CA MET A 289 20.17 3.02 -9.46
C MET A 289 19.50 2.02 -10.39
N VAL A 290 19.14 2.40 -11.61
CA VAL A 290 18.53 1.53 -12.62
C VAL A 290 19.47 0.38 -12.98
N GLN A 291 20.74 0.68 -13.27
CA GLN A 291 21.75 -0.32 -13.61
C GLN A 291 21.99 -1.33 -12.48
N ASN A 292 21.81 -0.91 -11.25
CA ASN A 292 22.03 -1.72 -10.04
C ASN A 292 20.74 -2.16 -9.34
N ALA A 293 19.56 -2.06 -9.98
CA ALA A 293 18.25 -2.32 -9.39
C ALA A 293 18.17 -3.63 -8.59
N LYS A 294 18.67 -4.73 -9.17
CA LYS A 294 18.67 -6.06 -8.53
C LYS A 294 19.58 -6.17 -7.31
N ARG A 295 20.62 -5.35 -7.24
CA ARG A 295 21.61 -5.32 -6.16
C ARG A 295 21.19 -4.38 -5.03
N LEU A 296 20.45 -3.31 -5.31
CA LEU A 296 19.95 -2.40 -4.30
C LEU A 296 19.10 -3.14 -3.26
N ARG A 297 19.20 -2.73 -1.99
CA ARG A 297 18.39 -3.28 -0.90
C ARG A 297 16.90 -2.95 -1.09
N GLU A 298 16.60 -1.79 -1.68
CA GLU A 298 15.25 -1.33 -2.00
C GLU A 298 15.29 -0.35 -3.18
N ILE A 299 14.19 -0.26 -3.93
CA ILE A 299 13.96 0.79 -4.93
C ILE A 299 12.93 1.72 -4.32
N SER A 300 13.37 2.87 -3.80
CA SER A 300 12.54 3.81 -3.05
C SER A 300 13.11 5.22 -3.07
N LEU A 301 12.27 6.22 -2.77
CA LEU A 301 12.72 7.61 -2.60
C LEU A 301 13.75 7.75 -1.46
N ARG A 302 13.61 6.93 -0.39
CA ARG A 302 14.61 6.89 0.70
C ARG A 302 15.98 6.45 0.20
N MET A 303 16.03 5.52 -0.76
CA MET A 303 17.30 5.09 -1.37
C MET A 303 17.92 6.19 -2.20
N VAL A 304 17.11 6.97 -2.93
CA VAL A 304 17.59 8.15 -3.67
C VAL A 304 18.30 9.12 -2.72
N LEU A 305 17.66 9.49 -1.60
CA LEU A 305 18.24 10.41 -0.61
C LEU A 305 19.54 9.85 -0.01
N LYS A 306 19.58 8.57 0.38
CA LYS A 306 20.80 7.94 0.89
C LYS A 306 21.96 8.04 -0.10
N ILE A 307 21.71 7.82 -1.39
CA ILE A 307 22.73 7.91 -2.42
C ILE A 307 23.12 9.37 -2.67
N ALA A 308 22.16 10.29 -2.63
CA ALA A 308 22.43 11.72 -2.73
C ALA A 308 23.30 12.22 -1.58
N ASP A 309 23.07 11.77 -0.34
CA ASP A 309 23.91 12.06 0.81
C ASP A 309 25.36 11.61 0.59
N LEU A 310 25.56 10.39 0.08
CA LEU A 310 26.89 9.85 -0.22
C LEU A 310 27.59 10.65 -1.33
N ARG A 311 26.84 11.03 -2.36
CA ARG A 311 27.36 11.86 -3.46
C ARG A 311 27.77 13.25 -2.99
N LYS A 312 26.95 13.89 -2.13
CA LYS A 312 27.26 15.19 -1.53
C LYS A 312 28.50 15.11 -0.62
N MET A 313 28.64 14.02 0.13
CA MET A 313 29.75 13.77 1.02
C MET A 313 31.06 13.51 0.25
N SER A 314 31.02 12.71 -0.81
CA SER A 314 32.20 12.23 -1.54
C SER A 314 31.91 12.10 -3.04
N PRO A 315 31.96 13.18 -3.81
CA PRO A 315 31.60 13.19 -5.24
C PRO A 315 32.38 12.19 -6.10
N ASP A 316 33.62 11.88 -5.74
CA ASP A 316 34.49 10.99 -6.54
C ASP A 316 34.27 9.50 -6.21
N THR A 317 33.85 9.16 -5.00
CA THR A 317 33.77 7.77 -4.51
C THR A 317 32.36 7.33 -4.10
N TRP A 318 31.32 8.13 -4.36
CA TRP A 318 29.96 7.85 -3.93
C TRP A 318 29.42 6.51 -4.45
N LYS A 319 29.85 6.07 -5.65
CA LYS A 319 29.41 4.78 -6.21
C LYS A 319 29.93 3.61 -5.37
N GLU A 320 31.21 3.64 -4.99
CA GLU A 320 31.82 2.62 -4.12
C GLU A 320 31.17 2.62 -2.74
N LEU A 321 30.93 3.80 -2.17
CA LEU A 321 30.23 3.95 -0.90
C LEU A 321 28.80 3.42 -0.98
N THR A 322 28.10 3.66 -2.07
CA THR A 322 26.76 3.11 -2.32
C THR A 322 26.80 1.59 -2.41
N GLU A 323 27.77 1.03 -3.12
CA GLU A 323 27.92 -0.43 -3.19
C GLU A 323 28.14 -1.06 -1.81
N ALA A 324 28.95 -0.43 -0.98
CA ALA A 324 29.25 -0.93 0.36
C ALA A 324 28.07 -0.83 1.33
N THR A 325 27.27 0.24 1.25
CA THR A 325 26.25 0.57 2.26
C THR A 325 24.80 0.28 1.84
N CYS A 326 24.48 0.44 0.57
CA CYS A 326 23.13 0.40 0.02
C CYS A 326 22.82 -0.87 -0.78
N MET A 327 23.82 -1.71 -1.10
CA MET A 327 23.62 -2.91 -1.89
C MET A 327 23.64 -4.19 -1.06
N LYS A 328 23.05 -5.25 -1.62
CA LYS A 328 23.13 -6.62 -1.10
C LYS A 328 24.53 -7.17 -1.40
N ARG A 329 25.09 -7.95 -0.50
CA ARG A 329 26.37 -8.65 -0.74
C ARG A 329 26.18 -9.66 -1.88
N LEU A 330 27.15 -9.73 -2.80
CA LEU A 330 27.18 -10.79 -3.81
C LEU A 330 27.42 -12.12 -3.09
N GLY A 331 26.44 -13.02 -3.17
CA GLY A 331 26.57 -14.37 -2.58
C GLY A 331 25.76 -14.62 -1.29
N ALA A 332 24.76 -13.78 -0.97
CA ALA A 332 23.81 -14.07 0.11
C ALA A 332 22.50 -14.62 -0.45
#